data_c4fa8a0bd2e7432e09582bc2264f1a53
#
_entry.id   c4fa8a0bd2e7432e09582bc2264f1a53
#
_cell.length_a   1.000
_cell.length_b   1.000
_cell.length_c   1.000
_cell.angle_alpha   90.00
_cell.angle_beta   90.00
_cell.angle_gamma   90.00
#
_symmetry.space_group_name_H-M   'P 1'
#
loop_
_entity.id
_entity.type
_entity.pdbx_description
1 polymer ?
#
loop_
_entity_poly.entity_id
_entity_poly.type
_entity_poly.pdbx_seq_one_letter_code
_entity_poly.pdbx_strand_id
1 'polypeptide(L)'
;AQVINMFDDLQDRLGLTYLFIAHDLLVVRHISDRIAVMYLGKMVELASAEEIYNHPLHPYSKSLLSAVPLPDPKAARANKRIVLSGDIPSPLNAPSGCPFRTRCPHATEACAQSMPPFNEVEKGHFVACHRVKELG
;
A
#
# COMPACT_ATOMS: atom_id res chain seq x y z
N ALA A 1 -21.56 1.01 2.52
CA ALA A 1 -22.29 -0.25 2.68
C ALA A 1 -22.81 -0.42 4.12
N GLN A 2 -23.90 -1.12 4.29
CA GLN A 2 -24.54 -1.29 5.61
C GLN A 2 -23.63 -1.98 6.63
N VAL A 3 -22.84 -2.96 6.19
CA VAL A 3 -21.93 -3.70 7.06
C VAL A 3 -20.84 -2.77 7.62
N ILE A 4 -20.28 -1.90 6.77
CA ILE A 4 -19.25 -0.96 7.18
C ILE A 4 -19.81 0.07 8.17
N ASN A 5 -21.00 0.58 7.93
CA ASN A 5 -21.67 1.50 8.87
C ASN A 5 -21.93 0.85 10.21
N MET A 6 -22.26 -0.44 10.22
CA MET A 6 -22.43 -1.22 11.45
C MET A 6 -21.12 -1.31 12.25
N PHE A 7 -19.99 -1.56 11.60
CA PHE A 7 -18.68 -1.60 12.26
C PHE A 7 -18.28 -0.24 12.81
N ASP A 8 -18.51 0.85 12.07
CA ASP A 8 -18.29 2.21 12.56
C ASP A 8 -19.12 2.50 13.82
N ASP A 9 -20.41 2.15 13.79
CA ASP A 9 -21.31 2.34 14.94
C ASP A 9 -20.84 1.56 16.17
N LEU A 10 -20.43 0.30 15.99
CA LEU A 10 -19.93 -0.53 17.08
C LEU A 10 -18.62 0.03 17.65
N GLN A 11 -17.75 0.55 16.81
CA GLN A 11 -16.52 1.18 17.25
C GLN A 11 -16.81 2.41 18.12
N ASP A 12 -17.72 3.28 17.69
CA ASP A 12 -18.09 4.49 18.40
C ASP A 12 -18.76 4.18 19.75
N ARG A 13 -19.63 3.17 19.78
CA ARG A 13 -20.39 2.80 21.00
C ARG A 13 -19.58 2.02 22.02
N LEU A 14 -18.73 1.11 21.56
CA LEU A 14 -18.02 0.16 22.41
C LEU A 14 -16.52 0.42 22.53
N GLY A 15 -15.98 1.37 21.78
CA GLY A 15 -14.56 1.67 21.79
C GLY A 15 -13.68 0.52 21.27
N LEU A 16 -14.20 -0.23 20.31
CA LEU A 16 -13.50 -1.40 19.77
C LEU A 16 -12.33 -1.02 18.88
N THR A 17 -11.30 -1.86 18.91
CA THR A 17 -10.17 -1.81 17.98
C THR A 17 -10.34 -2.95 16.98
N TYR A 18 -10.24 -2.63 15.67
CA TYR A 18 -10.41 -3.61 14.61
C TYR A 18 -9.12 -3.80 13.83
N LEU A 19 -8.91 -5.03 13.37
CA LEU A 19 -7.94 -5.37 12.32
C LEU A 19 -8.73 -5.87 11.11
N PHE A 20 -8.73 -5.12 10.00
CA PHE A 20 -9.38 -5.50 8.76
C PHE A 20 -8.37 -5.97 7.74
N ILE A 21 -8.69 -7.07 7.05
CA ILE A 21 -7.96 -7.55 5.88
C ILE A 21 -8.92 -7.47 4.71
N ALA A 22 -8.67 -6.59 3.76
CA ALA A 22 -9.60 -6.31 2.68
C ALA A 22 -8.88 -5.99 1.38
N HIS A 23 -9.57 -6.19 0.27
CA HIS A 23 -9.09 -5.87 -1.08
C HIS A 23 -9.68 -4.56 -1.61
N ASP A 24 -10.82 -4.11 -1.04
CA ASP A 24 -11.47 -2.88 -1.46
C ASP A 24 -10.83 -1.67 -0.77
N LEU A 25 -10.04 -0.93 -1.54
CA LEU A 25 -9.29 0.23 -1.03
C LEU A 25 -10.20 1.39 -0.59
N LEU A 26 -11.37 1.54 -1.19
CA LEU A 26 -12.32 2.58 -0.79
C LEU A 26 -12.91 2.30 0.59
N VAL A 27 -13.24 1.04 0.86
CA VAL A 27 -13.73 0.60 2.17
C VAL A 27 -12.65 0.76 3.23
N VAL A 28 -11.43 0.32 2.92
CA VAL A 28 -10.28 0.42 3.83
C VAL A 28 -10.01 1.88 4.19
N ARG A 29 -10.09 2.79 3.23
CA ARG A 29 -9.92 4.22 3.47
C ARG A 29 -10.96 4.76 4.46
N HIS A 30 -12.22 4.35 4.29
CA HIS A 30 -13.33 4.86 5.09
C HIS A 30 -13.24 4.49 6.57
N ILE A 31 -12.83 3.25 6.88
CA ILE A 31 -12.90 2.71 8.24
C ILE A 31 -11.56 2.65 8.96
N SER A 32 -10.45 2.88 8.28
CA SER A 32 -9.12 2.67 8.85
C SER A 32 -8.49 3.96 9.33
N ASP A 33 -7.84 3.90 10.49
CA ASP A 33 -6.98 4.97 11.00
C ASP A 33 -5.56 4.82 10.46
N ARG A 34 -5.07 3.57 10.40
CA ARG A 34 -3.76 3.21 9.87
C ARG A 34 -3.91 2.08 8.86
N ILE A 35 -3.06 2.08 7.85
CA ILE A 35 -3.08 1.09 6.77
C ILE A 35 -1.69 0.49 6.61
N ALA A 36 -1.63 -0.84 6.58
CA ALA A 36 -0.44 -1.59 6.22
C ALA A 36 -0.64 -2.19 4.83
N VAL A 37 0.32 -1.96 3.95
CA VAL A 37 0.35 -2.55 2.61
C VAL A 37 1.30 -3.73 2.64
N MET A 38 0.83 -4.88 2.17
CA MET A 38 1.60 -6.13 2.15
C MET A 38 1.76 -6.67 0.73
N TYR A 39 2.90 -7.28 0.48
CA TYR A 39 3.20 -7.95 -0.78
C TYR A 39 3.94 -9.26 -0.50
N LEU A 40 3.41 -10.38 -1.00
CA LEU A 40 3.94 -11.73 -0.78
C LEU A 40 4.25 -12.01 0.70
N GLY A 41 3.33 -11.64 1.59
CA GLY A 41 3.47 -11.87 3.02
C GLY A 41 4.42 -10.93 3.75
N LYS A 42 4.99 -9.94 3.05
CA LYS A 42 5.88 -8.93 3.65
C LYS A 42 5.19 -7.58 3.71
N MET A 43 5.35 -6.89 4.85
CA MET A 43 4.87 -5.52 4.99
C MET A 43 5.81 -4.58 4.25
N VAL A 44 5.29 -3.83 3.28
CA VAL A 44 6.10 -2.94 2.45
C VAL A 44 5.89 -1.46 2.80
N GLU A 45 4.74 -1.11 3.35
CA GLU A 45 4.46 0.25 3.79
C GLU A 45 3.44 0.26 4.93
N LEU A 46 3.60 1.19 5.89
CA LEU A 46 2.67 1.39 6.99
C LEU A 46 2.61 2.88 7.32
N ALA A 47 1.42 3.44 7.30
CA ALA A 47 1.21 4.85 7.66
C ALA A 47 -0.25 5.08 8.07
N SER A 48 -0.60 6.33 8.41
CA SER A 48 -2.00 6.71 8.56
C SER A 48 -2.75 6.53 7.24
N ALA A 49 -4.05 6.35 7.31
CA ALA A 49 -4.87 6.22 6.10
C ALA A 49 -4.69 7.43 5.18
N GLU A 50 -4.66 8.64 5.77
CA GLU A 50 -4.44 9.87 5.01
C GLU A 50 -3.10 9.87 4.26
N GLU A 51 -2.01 9.48 4.92
CA GLU A 51 -0.68 9.44 4.30
C GLU A 51 -0.60 8.39 3.18
N ILE A 52 -1.18 7.21 3.39
CA ILE A 52 -1.18 6.15 2.36
C ILE A 52 -1.90 6.63 1.10
N TYR A 53 -3.05 7.31 1.24
CA TYR A 53 -3.83 7.76 0.07
C TYR A 53 -3.28 9.02 -0.58
N ASN A 54 -2.72 9.94 0.20
CA ASN A 54 -2.23 11.22 -0.31
C ASN A 54 -0.74 11.20 -0.65
N HIS A 55 0.05 10.37 0.03
CA HIS A 55 1.51 10.35 -0.10
C HIS A 55 2.09 8.92 0.02
N PRO A 56 1.68 8.00 -0.86
CA PRO A 56 2.27 6.66 -0.87
C PRO A 56 3.73 6.73 -1.32
N LEU A 57 4.61 5.97 -0.67
CA LEU A 57 6.05 6.00 -0.94
C LEU A 57 6.55 4.73 -1.62
N HIS A 58 6.00 3.56 -1.28
CA HIS A 58 6.43 2.32 -1.92
C HIS A 58 5.84 2.22 -3.34
N PRO A 59 6.62 1.77 -4.34
CA PRO A 59 6.13 1.63 -5.72
C PRO A 59 4.88 0.75 -5.85
N TYR A 60 4.76 -0.31 -5.05
CA TYR A 60 3.57 -1.16 -5.05
C TYR A 60 2.33 -0.40 -4.55
N SER A 61 2.48 0.36 -3.46
CA SER A 61 1.39 1.20 -2.94
C SER A 61 0.93 2.23 -3.97
N LYS A 62 1.88 2.85 -4.66
CA LYS A 62 1.57 3.81 -5.74
C LYS A 62 0.75 3.15 -6.85
N SER A 63 1.11 1.92 -7.24
CA SER A 63 0.39 1.20 -8.28
C SER A 63 -1.03 0.79 -7.85
N LEU A 64 -1.18 0.32 -6.60
CA LEU A 64 -2.49 -0.02 -6.06
C LEU A 64 -3.43 1.20 -6.05
N LEU A 65 -2.94 2.33 -5.56
CA LEU A 65 -3.74 3.54 -5.42
C LEU A 65 -4.04 4.20 -6.76
N SER A 66 -3.18 4.01 -7.76
CA SER A 66 -3.43 4.52 -9.12
C SER A 66 -4.65 3.86 -9.78
N ALA A 67 -5.05 2.69 -9.30
CA ALA A 67 -6.21 1.97 -9.81
C ALA A 67 -7.52 2.34 -9.08
N VAL A 68 -7.46 3.12 -7.99
CA VAL A 68 -8.66 3.54 -7.24
C VAL A 68 -9.42 4.59 -8.04
N PRO A 69 -10.75 4.40 -8.26
CA PRO A 69 -11.56 5.40 -8.95
C PRO A 69 -11.62 6.72 -8.17
N LEU A 70 -11.45 7.82 -8.88
CA LEU A 70 -11.61 9.16 -8.30
C LEU A 70 -13.01 9.70 -8.60
N PRO A 71 -13.66 10.36 -7.62
CA PRO A 71 -15.01 10.90 -7.82
C PRO A 71 -15.06 12.08 -8.80
N ASP A 72 -13.94 12.82 -8.95
CA ASP A 72 -13.86 13.94 -9.88
C ASP A 72 -13.42 13.45 -11.27
N PRO A 73 -14.25 13.64 -12.33
CA PRO A 73 -13.90 13.21 -13.69
C PRO A 73 -12.61 13.84 -14.23
N LYS A 74 -12.32 15.09 -13.85
CA LYS A 74 -11.08 15.76 -14.28
C LYS A 74 -9.85 15.15 -13.62
N ALA A 75 -9.92 14.92 -12.30
CA ALA A 75 -8.87 14.26 -11.56
C ALA A 75 -8.68 12.81 -12.02
N ALA A 76 -9.77 12.11 -12.33
CA ALA A 76 -9.72 10.75 -12.85
C ALA A 76 -9.00 10.67 -14.20
N ARG A 77 -9.20 11.64 -15.08
CA ARG A 77 -8.52 11.72 -16.38
C ARG A 77 -7.03 12.05 -16.23
N ALA A 78 -6.67 12.88 -15.24
CA ALA A 78 -5.29 13.25 -14.95
C ALA A 78 -4.54 12.12 -14.25
N ASN A 79 -5.22 11.24 -13.54
CA ASN A 79 -4.62 10.12 -12.82
C ASN A 79 -4.31 8.97 -13.77
N LYS A 80 -3.03 8.79 -14.07
CA LYS A 80 -2.58 7.68 -14.92
C LYS A 80 -2.46 6.40 -14.10
N ARG A 81 -3.21 5.39 -14.47
CA ARG A 81 -3.07 4.07 -13.87
C ARG A 81 -1.69 3.49 -14.16
N ILE A 82 -1.00 3.09 -13.10
CA ILE A 82 0.29 2.39 -13.21
C ILE A 82 0.01 0.92 -13.48
N VAL A 83 0.36 0.44 -14.67
CA VAL A 83 0.21 -0.97 -15.04
C VAL A 83 1.50 -1.70 -14.73
N LEU A 84 1.41 -2.71 -13.88
CA LEU A 84 2.57 -3.54 -13.53
C LEU A 84 2.77 -4.62 -14.59
N SER A 85 4.02 -4.82 -14.98
CA SER A 85 4.41 -5.89 -15.91
C SER A 85 4.70 -7.19 -15.13
N GLY A 86 4.58 -8.32 -15.83
CA GLY A 86 4.88 -9.63 -15.27
C GLY A 86 3.80 -10.19 -14.35
N ASP A 87 3.98 -11.46 -13.99
CA ASP A 87 3.06 -12.17 -13.13
C ASP A 87 3.41 -11.98 -11.65
N ILE A 88 2.43 -12.18 -10.77
CA ILE A 88 2.67 -12.20 -9.33
C ILE A 88 3.47 -13.46 -8.99
N PRO A 89 4.68 -13.33 -8.39
CA PRO A 89 5.46 -14.50 -7.99
C PRO A 89 4.73 -15.33 -6.94
N SER A 90 5.05 -16.61 -6.87
CA SER A 90 4.52 -17.49 -5.83
C SER A 90 5.14 -17.12 -4.47
N PRO A 91 4.34 -17.05 -3.39
CA PRO A 91 4.88 -16.87 -2.04
C PRO A 91 5.83 -17.99 -1.62
N LEU A 92 5.68 -19.19 -2.20
CA LEU A 92 6.53 -20.34 -1.92
C LEU A 92 7.89 -20.23 -2.62
N ASN A 93 8.00 -19.40 -3.65
CA ASN A 93 9.22 -19.19 -4.42
C ASN A 93 9.40 -17.70 -4.68
N ALA A 94 9.41 -16.90 -3.60
CA ALA A 94 9.55 -15.46 -3.68
C ALA A 94 10.92 -15.05 -4.25
N PRO A 95 10.99 -13.95 -5.04
CA PRO A 95 12.26 -13.42 -5.53
C PRO A 95 13.22 -13.08 -4.39
N SER A 96 14.51 -13.17 -4.66
CA SER A 96 15.55 -12.74 -3.70
C SER A 96 15.45 -11.23 -3.43
N GLY A 97 15.91 -10.80 -2.28
CA GLY A 97 15.89 -9.39 -1.90
C GLY A 97 14.48 -8.84 -1.77
N CYS A 98 14.18 -7.73 -2.44
CA CYS A 98 12.84 -7.15 -2.44
C CYS A 98 11.89 -8.02 -3.27
N PRO A 99 10.81 -8.57 -2.69
CA PRO A 99 9.91 -9.47 -3.44
C PRO A 99 9.15 -8.78 -4.57
N PHE A 100 9.02 -7.46 -4.52
CA PHE A 100 8.36 -6.68 -5.57
C PHE A 100 9.26 -6.35 -6.77
N ARG A 101 10.57 -6.59 -6.66
CA ARG A 101 11.56 -6.17 -7.67
C ARG A 101 11.28 -6.66 -9.09
N THR A 102 10.68 -7.83 -9.24
CA THR A 102 10.38 -8.40 -10.56
C THR A 102 9.26 -7.66 -11.30
N ARG A 103 8.48 -6.87 -10.58
CA ARG A 103 7.36 -6.07 -11.14
C ARG A 103 7.56 -4.58 -10.94
N CYS A 104 8.60 -4.16 -10.21
CA CYS A 104 8.85 -2.77 -9.90
C CYS A 104 9.52 -2.05 -11.08
N PRO A 105 8.94 -0.96 -11.61
CA PRO A 105 9.55 -0.20 -12.70
C PRO A 105 10.81 0.56 -12.27
N HIS A 106 11.08 0.63 -10.98
CA HIS A 106 12.22 1.33 -10.40
C HIS A 106 13.26 0.39 -9.79
N ALA A 107 13.17 -0.92 -10.04
CA ALA A 107 14.07 -1.90 -9.45
C ALA A 107 15.52 -1.67 -9.88
N THR A 108 16.44 -1.84 -8.92
CA THR A 108 17.88 -1.77 -9.15
C THR A 108 18.54 -3.07 -8.71
N GLU A 109 19.85 -3.21 -8.95
CA GLU A 109 20.61 -4.37 -8.52
C GLU A 109 20.55 -4.57 -7.00
N ALA A 110 20.57 -3.50 -6.22
CA ALA A 110 20.45 -3.55 -4.77
C ALA A 110 19.15 -4.23 -4.32
N CYS A 111 18.08 -4.09 -5.09
CA CYS A 111 16.80 -4.73 -4.80
C CYS A 111 16.84 -6.25 -4.92
N ALA A 112 17.73 -6.78 -5.73
CA ALA A 112 17.95 -8.22 -5.88
C ALA A 112 18.89 -8.79 -4.83
N GLN A 113 19.79 -7.97 -4.29
CA GLN A 113 20.84 -8.40 -3.36
C GLN A 113 20.35 -8.56 -1.93
N SER A 114 19.45 -7.69 -1.47
CA SER A 114 18.97 -7.73 -0.09
C SER A 114 17.53 -7.21 0.03
N MET A 115 16.81 -7.75 1.01
CA MET A 115 15.50 -7.22 1.38
C MET A 115 15.69 -5.82 2.01
N PRO A 116 15.00 -4.78 1.49
CA PRO A 116 15.10 -3.46 2.11
C PRO A 116 14.55 -3.51 3.54
N PRO A 117 15.23 -2.84 4.50
CA PRO A 117 14.74 -2.79 5.86
C PRO A 117 13.43 -1.98 5.94
N PHE A 118 12.53 -2.41 6.82
CA PHE A 118 11.29 -1.71 7.10
C PHE A 118 11.57 -0.61 8.12
N ASN A 119 11.78 0.60 7.64
CA ASN A 119 12.21 1.73 8.45
C ASN A 119 11.22 2.88 8.43
N GLU A 120 11.16 3.63 9.53
CA GLU A 120 10.45 4.90 9.59
C GLU A 120 11.22 5.94 8.78
N VAL A 121 10.63 6.40 7.68
CA VAL A 121 11.23 7.40 6.78
C VAL A 121 10.72 8.81 7.03
N GLU A 122 9.50 8.90 7.54
CA GLU A 122 8.87 10.12 8.03
C GLU A 122 8.09 9.77 9.30
N LYS A 123 7.76 10.74 10.12
CA LYS A 123 7.06 10.47 11.38
C LYS A 123 5.79 9.66 11.17
N GLY A 124 5.75 8.44 11.69
CA GLY A 124 4.62 7.52 11.58
C GLY A 124 4.47 6.87 10.21
N HIS A 125 5.44 7.04 9.30
CA HIS A 125 5.40 6.49 7.95
C HIS A 125 6.59 5.55 7.72
N PHE A 126 6.31 4.25 7.63
CA PHE A 126 7.31 3.18 7.49
C PHE A 126 7.27 2.60 6.08
N VAL A 127 8.44 2.37 5.49
CA VAL A 127 8.56 1.85 4.13
C VAL A 127 9.74 0.89 4.03
N ALA A 128 9.56 -0.20 3.27
CA ALA A 128 10.61 -1.15 2.94
C ALA A 128 10.99 -1.01 1.45
N CYS A 129 11.76 0.01 1.13
CA CYS A 129 12.24 0.26 -0.23
C CYS A 129 13.63 0.87 -0.21
N HIS A 130 14.57 0.28 -0.99
CA HIS A 130 15.93 0.82 -1.09
C HIS A 130 15.98 2.23 -1.69
N ARG A 131 15.01 2.55 -2.54
CA ARG A 131 14.99 3.80 -3.29
C ARG A 131 13.96 4.81 -2.77
N VAL A 132 13.46 4.62 -1.56
CA VAL A 132 12.42 5.49 -1.01
C VAL A 132 12.82 6.97 -1.02
N LYS A 133 14.08 7.29 -0.76
CA LYS A 133 14.58 8.67 -0.75
C LYS A 133 14.62 9.32 -2.14
N GLU A 134 14.75 8.51 -3.18
CA GLU A 134 14.78 8.96 -4.56
C GLU A 134 13.38 9.06 -5.18
N LEU A 135 12.46 8.21 -4.74
CA LEU A 135 11.12 8.07 -5.30
C LEU A 135 10.04 8.81 -4.52
N GLY A 136 10.33 9.14 -3.28
CA GLY A 136 9.39 9.77 -2.35
C GLY A 136 9.23 11.29 -2.47
#